data_88ab6d7144dca44786dd86954d2b6127
#
_entry.id   88ab6d7144dca44786dd86954d2b6127
#
_cell.length_a   1.000
_cell.length_b   1.000
_cell.length_c   1.000
_cell.angle_alpha   90.00
_cell.angle_beta   90.00
_cell.angle_gamma   90.00
#
_symmetry.space_group_name_H-M   'P 1'
#
loop_
_entity.id
_entity.type
_entity.pdbx_description
1 polymer ?
#
loop_
_entity_poly.entity_id
_entity_poly.type
_entity_poly.pdbx_seq_one_letter_code
_entity_poly.pdbx_strand_id
1 'polypeptide(L)'
;MELMYPFVILVIIVILIFVLVIKNKKDDKYKNGIKVANTQYIKSIPYYKKQKFFSAIVICFAIISIIFSSILIARPVTSKVTEETKYSRDIFLCMDVSTSVNDLNENLVSTLKDTVKNLQGDRVGISIFNTSSTLIVPLTDDYDYVLDTLENLQKALKVNNEADYKNEDFYYLQQYIRAGTLVGNPERGSSIISDGLASCVYNFPDLNENRSRIIIFSTDNEMSGEPIITLSEAANLCKEKNITVYPIAPSSVRKTDLEGLKNVAEVTGGEVYTETTSNTTTSIVKNINEKAKSVTKTSVKKDKVDVPFIPFTILVCSILILVILDRKVIVW
;
A
#
# COMPACT_ATOMS: atom_id res chain seq x y z
N MET A 1 17.93 -17.19 -11.66
CA MET A 1 16.94 -18.22 -11.32
C MET A 1 17.40 -18.90 -10.07
N GLU A 2 16.63 -18.82 -9.00
CA GLU A 2 16.91 -19.42 -7.70
C GLU A 2 15.89 -20.54 -7.44
N LEU A 3 16.24 -21.52 -6.61
CA LEU A 3 15.30 -22.54 -6.19
C LEU A 3 14.74 -22.18 -4.82
N MET A 4 13.43 -22.22 -4.66
CA MET A 4 12.79 -21.91 -3.38
C MET A 4 13.04 -22.98 -2.33
N TYR A 5 13.09 -24.26 -2.75
CA TYR A 5 13.29 -25.43 -1.88
C TYR A 5 14.43 -26.33 -2.39
N PRO A 6 15.71 -25.88 -2.34
CA PRO A 6 16.83 -26.65 -2.90
C PRO A 6 17.03 -28.00 -2.21
N PHE A 7 16.66 -28.14 -0.94
CA PHE A 7 16.78 -29.40 -0.19
C PHE A 7 15.94 -30.56 -0.77
N VAL A 8 14.87 -30.25 -1.52
CA VAL A 8 14.02 -31.26 -2.17
C VAL A 8 14.81 -32.07 -3.17
N ILE A 9 15.75 -31.44 -3.88
CA ILE A 9 16.63 -32.15 -4.82
C ILE A 9 17.51 -33.20 -4.07
N LEU A 10 18.00 -32.84 -2.90
CA LEU A 10 18.81 -33.75 -2.07
C LEU A 10 17.99 -34.98 -1.63
N VAL A 11 16.72 -34.76 -1.23
CA VAL A 11 15.83 -35.88 -0.86
C VAL A 11 15.57 -36.80 -2.03
N ILE A 12 15.35 -36.26 -3.25
CA ILE A 12 15.13 -37.06 -4.45
C ILE A 12 16.38 -37.88 -4.81
N ILE A 13 17.57 -37.30 -4.67
CA ILE A 13 18.85 -38.02 -4.90
C ILE A 13 18.98 -39.18 -3.92
N VAL A 14 18.68 -38.99 -2.64
CA VAL A 14 18.73 -40.05 -1.63
C VAL A 14 17.78 -41.20 -1.97
N ILE A 15 16.54 -40.86 -2.39
CA ILE A 15 15.54 -41.85 -2.82
C ILE A 15 16.07 -42.66 -4.04
N LEU A 16 16.66 -41.99 -5.03
CA LEU A 16 17.22 -42.63 -6.22
C LEU A 16 18.37 -43.60 -5.85
N ILE A 17 19.29 -43.17 -4.98
CA ILE A 17 20.38 -44.03 -4.49
C ILE A 17 19.79 -45.24 -3.77
N PHE A 18 18.79 -45.05 -2.91
CA PHE A 18 18.14 -46.14 -2.17
C PHE A 18 17.52 -47.18 -3.13
N VAL A 19 16.80 -46.72 -4.16
CA VAL A 19 16.19 -47.58 -5.19
C VAL A 19 17.30 -48.39 -5.94
N LEU A 20 18.41 -47.74 -6.32
CA LEU A 20 19.53 -48.41 -6.99
C LEU A 20 20.21 -49.48 -6.10
N VAL A 21 20.36 -49.19 -4.82
CA VAL A 21 20.93 -50.17 -3.87
C VAL A 21 20.03 -51.40 -3.70
N ILE A 22 18.70 -51.20 -3.62
CA ILE A 22 17.74 -52.31 -3.54
C ILE A 22 17.79 -53.15 -4.81
N LYS A 23 17.83 -52.51 -5.99
CA LYS A 23 17.91 -53.19 -7.28
C LYS A 23 19.17 -54.07 -7.36
N ASN A 24 20.32 -53.54 -6.96
CA ASN A 24 21.58 -54.33 -6.97
C ASN A 24 21.53 -55.55 -6.06
N LYS A 25 20.85 -55.46 -4.88
CA LYS A 25 20.67 -56.64 -4.01
C LYS A 25 19.84 -57.74 -4.63
N LYS A 26 18.88 -57.43 -5.53
CA LYS A 26 18.10 -58.47 -6.22
C LYS A 26 18.89 -59.17 -7.31
N ASP A 27 19.81 -58.50 -7.99
CA ASP A 27 20.63 -59.13 -9.06
C ASP A 27 21.61 -60.16 -8.51
N ASP A 28 22.02 -60.08 -7.25
CA ASP A 28 22.90 -61.10 -6.61
C ASP A 28 22.25 -62.47 -6.46
N LYS A 29 20.92 -62.58 -6.45
CA LYS A 29 20.21 -63.85 -6.39
C LYS A 29 20.40 -64.73 -7.67
N TYR A 30 20.80 -64.13 -8.78
CA TYR A 30 20.97 -64.82 -10.07
C TYR A 30 22.44 -65.02 -10.49
N LYS A 31 23.40 -64.65 -9.66
CA LYS A 31 24.83 -64.77 -9.95
C LYS A 31 25.31 -66.24 -10.13
N ASN A 32 24.57 -67.19 -9.57
CA ASN A 32 24.93 -68.62 -9.63
C ASN A 32 24.20 -69.40 -10.74
N GLY A 33 23.53 -68.69 -11.67
CA GLY A 33 22.89 -69.31 -12.82
C GLY A 33 23.91 -69.91 -13.82
N ILE A 34 23.66 -71.12 -14.30
CA ILE A 34 24.46 -71.77 -15.34
C ILE A 34 24.34 -70.97 -16.64
N LYS A 35 25.43 -70.42 -17.19
CA LYS A 35 25.45 -69.76 -18.49
C LYS A 35 25.30 -70.78 -19.58
N VAL A 36 24.07 -70.86 -20.16
CA VAL A 36 23.73 -71.87 -21.15
C VAL A 36 24.14 -71.48 -22.59
N ALA A 37 24.46 -70.20 -22.86
CA ALA A 37 24.78 -69.75 -24.23
C ALA A 37 25.99 -68.80 -24.28
N ASN A 38 26.77 -68.90 -25.37
CA ASN A 38 27.84 -67.95 -25.66
C ASN A 38 27.28 -66.67 -26.23
N THR A 39 27.25 -65.62 -25.46
CA THR A 39 26.68 -64.33 -25.81
C THR A 39 27.59 -63.48 -26.73
N GLN A 40 28.82 -63.93 -27.04
CA GLN A 40 29.75 -63.16 -27.89
C GLN A 40 29.22 -62.97 -29.32
N TYR A 41 28.61 -63.99 -29.89
CA TYR A 41 28.03 -63.91 -31.22
C TYR A 41 26.86 -62.93 -31.28
N ILE A 42 25.97 -62.91 -30.28
CA ILE A 42 24.82 -62.01 -30.20
C ILE A 42 25.29 -60.55 -30.13
N LYS A 43 26.37 -60.28 -29.41
CA LYS A 43 26.96 -58.95 -29.27
C LYS A 43 27.59 -58.41 -30.55
N SER A 44 27.95 -59.26 -31.50
CA SER A 44 28.51 -58.86 -32.78
C SER A 44 27.45 -58.46 -33.82
N ILE A 45 26.19 -58.85 -33.62
CA ILE A 45 25.08 -58.60 -34.56
C ILE A 45 24.80 -57.10 -34.64
N PRO A 46 24.73 -56.50 -35.83
CA PRO A 46 24.43 -55.08 -36.01
C PRO A 46 23.13 -54.62 -35.33
N TYR A 47 22.15 -55.50 -35.31
CA TYR A 47 20.84 -55.26 -34.67
C TYR A 47 20.99 -55.10 -33.15
N TYR A 48 21.77 -55.94 -32.46
CA TYR A 48 22.01 -55.79 -31.03
C TYR A 48 22.71 -54.48 -30.69
N LYS A 49 23.69 -54.06 -31.52
CA LYS A 49 24.38 -52.77 -31.32
C LYS A 49 23.40 -51.58 -31.46
N LYS A 50 22.53 -51.65 -32.47
CA LYS A 50 21.49 -50.63 -32.70
C LYS A 50 20.52 -50.55 -31.51
N GLN A 51 20.03 -51.69 -31.03
CA GLN A 51 19.09 -51.73 -29.92
C GLN A 51 19.74 -51.24 -28.59
N LYS A 52 21.00 -51.60 -28.36
CA LYS A 52 21.76 -51.08 -27.20
C LYS A 52 21.94 -49.58 -27.27
N PHE A 53 22.19 -49.02 -28.46
CA PHE A 53 22.26 -47.57 -28.65
C PHE A 53 20.93 -46.88 -28.36
N PHE A 54 19.79 -47.37 -28.85
CA PHE A 54 18.47 -46.83 -28.53
C PHE A 54 18.11 -46.94 -27.06
N SER A 55 18.43 -48.06 -26.43
CA SER A 55 18.27 -48.25 -24.98
C SER A 55 19.06 -47.21 -24.18
N ALA A 56 20.29 -46.89 -24.59
CA ALA A 56 21.11 -45.88 -23.95
C ALA A 56 20.47 -44.46 -24.07
N ILE A 57 19.89 -44.15 -25.22
CA ILE A 57 19.17 -42.88 -25.45
C ILE A 57 17.92 -42.80 -24.55
N VAL A 58 17.13 -43.86 -24.46
CA VAL A 58 15.96 -43.92 -23.57
C VAL A 58 16.37 -43.66 -22.11
N ILE A 59 17.42 -44.29 -21.63
CA ILE A 59 17.95 -44.07 -20.27
C ILE A 59 18.38 -42.62 -20.08
N CYS A 60 19.05 -42.01 -21.06
CA CYS A 60 19.49 -40.63 -21.01
C CYS A 60 18.28 -39.68 -20.86
N PHE A 61 17.24 -39.81 -21.69
CA PHE A 61 16.04 -39.00 -21.59
C PHE A 61 15.23 -39.24 -20.33
N ALA A 62 15.22 -40.47 -19.80
CA ALA A 62 14.62 -40.77 -18.50
C ALA A 62 15.34 -40.02 -17.36
N ILE A 63 16.67 -39.99 -17.36
CA ILE A 63 17.46 -39.23 -16.38
C ILE A 63 17.15 -37.71 -16.52
N ILE A 64 17.11 -37.18 -17.73
CA ILE A 64 16.77 -35.78 -17.98
C ILE A 64 15.38 -35.47 -17.43
N SER A 65 14.39 -36.32 -17.65
CA SER A 65 13.02 -36.13 -17.12
C SER A 65 12.99 -36.09 -15.60
N ILE A 66 13.75 -36.95 -14.91
CA ILE A 66 13.86 -36.97 -13.47
C ILE A 66 14.50 -35.68 -12.95
N ILE A 67 15.58 -35.21 -13.60
CA ILE A 67 16.28 -33.98 -13.19
C ILE A 67 15.32 -32.77 -13.33
N PHE A 68 14.65 -32.58 -14.45
CA PHE A 68 13.77 -31.44 -14.66
C PHE A 68 12.48 -31.51 -13.82
N SER A 69 11.97 -32.72 -13.55
CA SER A 69 10.90 -32.92 -12.56
C SER A 69 11.32 -32.47 -11.15
N SER A 70 12.56 -32.85 -10.75
CA SER A 70 13.11 -32.45 -9.45
C SER A 70 13.27 -30.91 -9.33
N ILE A 71 13.68 -30.24 -10.41
CA ILE A 71 13.81 -28.79 -10.48
C ILE A 71 12.42 -28.12 -10.35
N LEU A 72 11.39 -28.67 -11.00
CA LEU A 72 10.02 -28.16 -10.89
C LEU A 72 9.46 -28.27 -9.48
N ILE A 73 9.69 -29.41 -8.82
CA ILE A 73 9.27 -29.61 -7.42
C ILE A 73 10.03 -28.66 -6.48
N ALA A 74 11.30 -28.35 -6.77
CA ALA A 74 12.10 -27.40 -6.01
C ALA A 74 11.67 -25.93 -6.23
N ARG A 75 10.66 -25.69 -7.06
CA ARG A 75 10.01 -24.39 -7.32
C ARG A 75 11.01 -23.31 -7.77
N PRO A 76 11.35 -23.26 -9.05
CA PRO A 76 12.25 -22.24 -9.60
C PRO A 76 11.59 -20.86 -9.56
N VAL A 77 12.27 -19.90 -8.92
CA VAL A 77 11.80 -18.51 -8.76
C VAL A 77 12.81 -17.52 -9.33
N THR A 78 12.31 -16.37 -9.74
CA THR A 78 13.14 -15.20 -10.02
C THR A 78 12.75 -14.06 -9.11
N SER A 79 13.71 -13.27 -8.67
CA SER A 79 13.45 -12.06 -7.88
C SER A 79 13.08 -10.93 -8.83
N LYS A 80 11.82 -10.49 -8.79
CA LYS A 80 11.39 -9.26 -9.44
C LYS A 80 11.49 -8.13 -8.43
N VAL A 81 12.35 -7.18 -8.71
CA VAL A 81 12.44 -5.95 -7.93
C VAL A 81 11.37 -5.00 -8.46
N THR A 82 10.36 -4.76 -7.66
CA THR A 82 9.37 -3.72 -7.93
C THR A 82 9.68 -2.56 -7.01
N GLU A 83 10.07 -1.43 -7.57
CA GLU A 83 10.20 -0.18 -6.84
C GLU A 83 8.79 0.38 -6.67
N GLU A 84 8.17 0.15 -5.52
CA GLU A 84 6.95 0.85 -5.14
C GLU A 84 7.34 2.15 -4.47
N THR A 85 7.09 3.24 -5.15
CA THR A 85 7.18 4.59 -4.58
C THR A 85 5.95 4.78 -3.69
N LYS A 86 6.04 4.40 -2.42
CA LYS A 86 4.96 4.68 -1.46
C LYS A 86 5.16 6.08 -0.90
N TYR A 87 4.22 6.95 -1.19
CA TYR A 87 4.05 8.19 -0.43
C TYR A 87 3.63 7.79 0.99
N SER A 88 4.32 8.31 1.97
CA SER A 88 4.05 7.99 3.38
C SER A 88 3.80 9.30 4.11
N ARG A 89 2.59 9.85 3.95
CA ARG A 89 2.18 11.10 4.58
C ARG A 89 1.04 10.85 5.55
N ASP A 90 1.01 11.67 6.57
CA ASP A 90 -0.12 11.82 7.47
C ASP A 90 -0.70 13.21 7.24
N ILE A 91 -1.94 13.27 6.80
CA ILE A 91 -2.62 14.49 6.41
C ILE A 91 -3.82 14.70 7.34
N PHE A 92 -3.79 15.73 8.16
CA PHE A 92 -4.96 16.17 8.91
C PHE A 92 -5.65 17.33 8.22
N LEU A 93 -6.96 17.19 8.03
CA LEU A 93 -7.83 18.31 7.75
C LEU A 93 -8.32 18.87 9.08
N CYS A 94 -7.89 20.08 9.41
CA CYS A 94 -8.25 20.80 10.63
C CYS A 94 -9.13 21.98 10.24
N MET A 95 -10.45 21.87 10.49
CA MET A 95 -11.45 22.81 9.95
C MET A 95 -12.11 23.62 11.07
N ASP A 96 -12.05 24.93 10.94
CA ASP A 96 -12.95 25.84 11.63
C ASP A 96 -14.37 25.65 11.06
N VAL A 97 -15.32 25.30 11.90
CA VAL A 97 -16.73 25.12 11.49
C VAL A 97 -17.61 26.29 11.93
N SER A 98 -17.03 27.48 12.02
CA SER A 98 -17.78 28.71 12.16
C SER A 98 -18.54 29.04 10.85
N THR A 99 -19.64 29.77 10.96
CA THR A 99 -20.49 30.08 9.80
C THR A 99 -19.79 30.98 8.76
N SER A 100 -18.81 31.78 9.19
CA SER A 100 -18.01 32.67 8.33
C SER A 100 -17.17 31.94 7.29
N VAL A 101 -16.83 30.67 7.52
CA VAL A 101 -16.00 29.84 6.64
C VAL A 101 -16.75 28.68 5.98
N ASN A 102 -18.07 28.65 6.05
CA ASN A 102 -18.87 27.55 5.49
C ASN A 102 -18.63 27.34 4.00
N ASP A 103 -18.65 28.41 3.19
CA ASP A 103 -18.45 28.33 1.73
C ASP A 103 -17.05 27.80 1.38
N LEU A 104 -16.02 28.27 2.10
CA LEU A 104 -14.65 27.77 1.99
C LEU A 104 -14.59 26.25 2.29
N ASN A 105 -15.20 25.85 3.40
CA ASN A 105 -15.19 24.47 3.84
C ASN A 105 -15.95 23.55 2.88
N GLU A 106 -17.09 23.97 2.34
CA GLU A 106 -17.84 23.21 1.35
C GLU A 106 -16.99 22.93 0.10
N ASN A 107 -16.32 23.95 -0.44
CA ASN A 107 -15.44 23.84 -1.58
C ASN A 107 -14.21 22.95 -1.27
N LEU A 108 -13.63 23.11 -0.08
CA LEU A 108 -12.48 22.32 0.36
C LEU A 108 -12.84 20.85 0.51
N VAL A 109 -13.96 20.53 1.15
CA VAL A 109 -14.45 19.16 1.32
C VAL A 109 -14.73 18.51 -0.04
N SER A 110 -15.36 19.24 -0.97
CA SER A 110 -15.59 18.74 -2.33
C SER A 110 -14.29 18.39 -3.04
N THR A 111 -13.29 19.27 -2.97
CA THR A 111 -11.97 19.05 -3.58
C THR A 111 -11.20 17.88 -2.92
N LEU A 112 -11.30 17.77 -1.60
CA LEU A 112 -10.65 16.69 -0.86
C LEU A 112 -11.25 15.33 -1.16
N LYS A 113 -12.57 15.23 -1.38
CA LYS A 113 -13.21 13.98 -1.83
C LYS A 113 -12.57 13.47 -3.13
N ASP A 114 -12.30 14.34 -4.08
CA ASP A 114 -11.64 13.94 -5.33
C ASP A 114 -10.15 13.63 -5.15
N THR A 115 -9.49 14.29 -4.21
CA THR A 115 -8.09 14.02 -3.87
C THR A 115 -7.93 12.68 -3.19
N VAL A 116 -8.76 12.38 -2.19
CA VAL A 116 -8.71 11.14 -1.39
C VAL A 116 -8.87 9.90 -2.27
N LYS A 117 -9.72 9.94 -3.30
CA LYS A 117 -9.89 8.85 -4.28
C LYS A 117 -8.59 8.46 -5.00
N ASN A 118 -7.63 9.37 -5.08
CA ASN A 118 -6.38 9.19 -5.80
C ASN A 118 -5.16 8.97 -4.87
N LEU A 119 -5.37 8.91 -3.56
CA LEU A 119 -4.29 8.68 -2.59
C LEU A 119 -3.87 7.21 -2.58
N GLN A 120 -2.58 6.97 -2.30
CA GLN A 120 -2.02 5.62 -2.14
C GLN A 120 -0.94 5.63 -1.05
N GLY A 121 -1.25 5.01 0.09
CA GLY A 121 -0.33 4.87 1.21
C GLY A 121 -0.25 6.07 2.16
N ASP A 122 -1.00 7.14 1.90
CA ASP A 122 -1.20 8.26 2.82
C ASP A 122 -2.27 7.90 3.86
N ARG A 123 -2.17 8.46 5.05
CA ARG A 123 -3.24 8.41 6.07
C ARG A 123 -3.90 9.77 6.11
N VAL A 124 -5.23 9.79 6.19
CA VAL A 124 -6.04 11.02 6.29
C VAL A 124 -6.80 11.01 7.60
N GLY A 125 -6.77 12.13 8.30
CA GLY A 125 -7.57 12.38 9.49
C GLY A 125 -8.39 13.67 9.35
N ILE A 126 -9.49 13.78 10.08
CA ILE A 126 -10.37 14.95 10.08
C ILE A 126 -10.64 15.39 11.50
N SER A 127 -10.31 16.62 11.81
CA SER A 127 -10.63 17.29 13.06
C SER A 127 -11.37 18.58 12.76
N ILE A 128 -12.46 18.84 13.47
CA ILE A 128 -13.21 20.09 13.37
C ILE A 128 -13.13 20.84 14.70
N PHE A 129 -13.22 22.14 14.66
CA PHE A 129 -13.23 22.97 15.87
C PHE A 129 -14.11 24.20 15.70
N ASN A 130 -14.57 24.69 16.83
CA ASN A 130 -15.17 26.00 17.03
C ASN A 130 -14.84 26.47 18.46
N THR A 131 -15.75 26.31 19.44
CA THR A 131 -15.46 26.52 20.87
C THR A 131 -14.55 25.42 21.45
N SER A 132 -14.68 24.21 20.92
CA SER A 132 -13.92 23.02 21.27
C SER A 132 -13.53 22.26 20.02
N SER A 133 -12.53 21.39 20.10
CA SER A 133 -12.10 20.55 19.00
C SER A 133 -12.61 19.13 19.14
N THR A 134 -12.97 18.52 18.01
CA THR A 134 -13.43 17.13 17.93
C THR A 134 -12.71 16.41 16.82
N LEU A 135 -12.12 15.26 17.14
CA LEU A 135 -11.57 14.32 16.17
C LEU A 135 -12.72 13.51 15.58
N ILE A 136 -13.03 13.72 14.30
CA ILE A 136 -14.09 12.99 13.58
C ILE A 136 -13.54 11.71 12.96
N VAL A 137 -12.38 11.81 12.29
CA VAL A 137 -11.69 10.70 11.66
C VAL A 137 -10.26 10.64 12.19
N PRO A 138 -9.88 9.59 12.93
CA PRO A 138 -8.47 9.37 13.26
C PRO A 138 -7.68 9.09 11.98
N LEU A 139 -6.36 9.27 11.99
CA LEU A 139 -5.51 8.98 10.83
C LEU A 139 -5.70 7.54 10.37
N THR A 140 -6.21 7.37 9.16
CA THR A 140 -6.50 6.08 8.55
C THR A 140 -6.20 6.09 7.05
N ASP A 141 -5.95 4.92 6.47
CA ASP A 141 -5.89 4.66 5.04
C ASP A 141 -7.17 3.96 4.52
N ASP A 142 -8.19 3.87 5.36
CA ASP A 142 -9.55 3.50 4.95
C ASP A 142 -10.23 4.70 4.26
N TYR A 143 -9.97 4.81 2.97
CA TYR A 143 -10.46 5.96 2.18
C TYR A 143 -11.98 5.95 2.02
N ASP A 144 -12.63 4.79 2.04
CA ASP A 144 -14.10 4.71 1.95
C ASP A 144 -14.74 5.34 3.18
N TYR A 145 -14.21 5.05 4.37
CA TYR A 145 -14.67 5.68 5.61
C TYR A 145 -14.42 7.20 5.62
N VAL A 146 -13.26 7.64 5.11
CA VAL A 146 -12.95 9.08 4.98
C VAL A 146 -13.93 9.77 4.03
N LEU A 147 -14.23 9.14 2.87
CA LEU A 147 -15.15 9.69 1.87
C LEU A 147 -16.58 9.80 2.39
N ASP A 148 -17.09 8.79 3.08
CA ASP A 148 -18.41 8.80 3.71
C ASP A 148 -18.52 9.91 4.75
N THR A 149 -17.48 10.09 5.57
CA THR A 149 -17.45 11.17 6.57
C THR A 149 -17.39 12.55 5.92
N LEU A 150 -16.59 12.73 4.87
CA LEU A 150 -16.54 13.98 4.11
C LEU A 150 -17.90 14.30 3.46
N GLU A 151 -18.62 13.29 2.98
CA GLU A 151 -19.96 13.49 2.41
C GLU A 151 -20.96 13.96 3.47
N ASN A 152 -20.95 13.34 4.66
CA ASN A 152 -21.79 13.74 5.77
C ASN A 152 -21.44 15.15 6.27
N LEU A 153 -20.14 15.47 6.34
CA LEU A 153 -19.68 16.81 6.70
C LEU A 153 -20.15 17.86 5.67
N GLN A 154 -20.08 17.54 4.38
CA GLN A 154 -20.57 18.41 3.32
C GLN A 154 -22.07 18.70 3.44
N LYS A 155 -22.88 17.67 3.78
CA LYS A 155 -24.31 17.86 4.05
C LYS A 155 -24.53 18.79 5.24
N ALA A 156 -23.74 18.63 6.30
CA ALA A 156 -23.82 19.48 7.49
C ALA A 156 -23.48 20.96 7.18
N LEU A 157 -22.46 21.21 6.36
CA LEU A 157 -22.03 22.56 5.97
C LEU A 157 -23.04 23.29 5.06
N LYS A 158 -23.87 22.57 4.31
CA LYS A 158 -24.91 23.14 3.44
C LYS A 158 -26.09 23.69 4.19
N VAL A 159 -26.26 23.37 5.45
CA VAL A 159 -27.39 23.84 6.27
C VAL A 159 -27.09 25.25 6.77
N ASN A 160 -27.58 26.24 6.08
CA ASN A 160 -27.31 27.66 6.38
C ASN A 160 -28.37 28.35 7.26
N ASN A 161 -29.57 27.76 7.45
CA ASN A 161 -30.66 28.39 8.19
C ASN A 161 -31.41 27.42 9.11
N GLU A 162 -31.86 27.94 10.25
CA GLU A 162 -32.73 27.21 11.18
C GLU A 162 -34.07 26.77 10.57
N ALA A 163 -34.51 27.38 9.46
CA ALA A 163 -35.70 26.95 8.73
C ALA A 163 -35.56 25.57 8.05
N ASP A 164 -34.34 25.13 7.80
CA ASP A 164 -34.03 23.83 7.18
C ASP A 164 -34.09 22.67 8.17
N TYR A 165 -34.44 22.91 9.42
CA TYR A 165 -34.51 21.93 10.53
C TYR A 165 -35.45 20.72 10.30
N LYS A 166 -36.20 20.71 9.23
CA LYS A 166 -37.07 19.59 8.83
C LYS A 166 -36.32 18.58 7.94
N ASN A 167 -35.08 18.89 7.61
CA ASN A 167 -34.29 18.13 6.67
C ASN A 167 -33.36 17.15 7.37
N GLU A 168 -33.10 16.03 6.73
CA GLU A 168 -32.15 15.00 7.18
C GLU A 168 -30.74 15.57 7.42
N ASP A 169 -30.36 16.59 6.66
CA ASP A 169 -29.10 17.31 6.78
C ASP A 169 -28.92 18.01 8.15
N PHE A 170 -30.00 18.39 8.82
CA PHE A 170 -29.96 18.95 10.18
C PHE A 170 -29.41 17.94 11.21
N TYR A 171 -29.72 16.65 11.05
CA TYR A 171 -29.16 15.60 11.92
C TYR A 171 -27.62 15.60 11.85
N TYR A 172 -27.06 15.71 10.66
CA TYR A 172 -25.61 15.76 10.47
C TYR A 172 -24.99 17.03 11.07
N LEU A 173 -25.65 18.19 10.93
CA LEU A 173 -25.22 19.43 11.56
C LEU A 173 -25.15 19.30 13.08
N GLN A 174 -26.18 18.77 13.70
CA GLN A 174 -26.25 18.52 15.15
C GLN A 174 -25.14 17.57 15.60
N GLN A 175 -24.98 16.45 14.88
CA GLN A 175 -24.06 15.41 15.26
C GLN A 175 -22.59 15.82 15.10
N TYR A 176 -22.21 16.37 13.97
CA TYR A 176 -20.80 16.64 13.65
C TYR A 176 -20.32 18.03 14.09
N ILE A 177 -21.15 19.03 14.07
CA ILE A 177 -20.75 20.41 14.34
C ILE A 177 -21.14 20.85 15.75
N ARG A 178 -22.41 20.86 16.09
CA ARG A 178 -22.87 21.44 17.36
C ARG A 178 -22.50 20.60 18.58
N ALA A 179 -22.78 19.31 18.55
CA ALA A 179 -22.54 18.42 19.70
C ALA A 179 -21.05 18.27 20.02
N GLY A 180 -20.23 18.11 18.97
CA GLY A 180 -18.79 17.90 19.13
C GLY A 180 -18.01 19.15 19.46
N THR A 181 -18.35 20.27 18.85
CA THR A 181 -17.56 21.52 18.98
C THR A 181 -18.07 22.52 19.97
N LEU A 182 -19.14 22.18 20.70
CA LEU A 182 -19.77 23.04 21.73
C LEU A 182 -20.18 24.42 21.20
N VAL A 183 -20.59 24.53 19.95
CA VAL A 183 -21.07 25.77 19.35
C VAL A 183 -22.20 26.36 20.18
N GLY A 184 -22.12 27.66 20.47
CA GLY A 184 -23.13 28.38 21.26
C GLY A 184 -22.91 28.29 22.77
N ASN A 185 -21.76 27.79 23.24
CA ASN A 185 -21.41 27.88 24.65
C ASN A 185 -21.01 29.31 25.00
N PRO A 186 -21.79 30.03 25.84
CA PRO A 186 -21.54 31.44 26.18
C PRO A 186 -20.33 31.67 27.10
N GLU A 187 -19.86 30.62 27.79
CA GLU A 187 -18.78 30.75 28.78
C GLU A 187 -17.39 30.77 28.12
N ARG A 188 -17.22 30.09 27.00
CA ARG A 188 -15.91 29.92 26.36
C ARG A 188 -15.71 30.76 25.09
N GLY A 189 -16.77 31.32 24.50
CA GLY A 189 -16.72 32.03 23.24
C GLY A 189 -16.80 31.08 22.04
N SER A 190 -16.34 31.51 20.88
CA SER A 190 -16.38 30.73 19.63
C SER A 190 -15.09 30.90 18.84
N SER A 191 -14.87 30.01 17.87
CA SER A 191 -13.71 30.03 16.97
C SER A 191 -12.37 30.14 17.72
N ILE A 192 -12.15 29.20 18.64
CA ILE A 192 -10.88 29.15 19.42
C ILE A 192 -9.82 28.48 18.56
N ILE A 193 -9.27 29.23 17.64
CA ILE A 193 -8.47 28.78 16.50
C ILE A 193 -7.15 28.15 16.92
N SER A 194 -6.45 28.78 17.87
CA SER A 194 -5.16 28.28 18.35
C SER A 194 -5.26 26.95 19.08
N ASP A 195 -6.30 26.77 19.92
CA ASP A 195 -6.58 25.48 20.58
C ASP A 195 -7.00 24.42 19.55
N GLY A 196 -7.72 24.83 18.50
CA GLY A 196 -8.08 24.00 17.36
C GLY A 196 -6.85 23.41 16.65
N LEU A 197 -5.88 24.27 16.32
CA LEU A 197 -4.63 23.86 15.71
C LEU A 197 -3.82 22.95 16.64
N ALA A 198 -3.67 23.31 17.90
CA ALA A 198 -2.94 22.51 18.89
C ALA A 198 -3.58 21.13 19.08
N SER A 199 -4.91 21.07 19.14
CA SER A 199 -5.63 19.79 19.24
C SER A 199 -5.33 18.86 18.06
N CYS A 200 -5.25 19.38 16.84
CA CYS A 200 -4.85 18.61 15.67
C CYS A 200 -3.44 18.00 15.81
N VAL A 201 -2.50 18.72 16.41
CA VAL A 201 -1.13 18.19 16.63
C VAL A 201 -1.14 16.95 17.50
N TYR A 202 -1.94 16.95 18.56
CA TYR A 202 -2.04 15.82 19.49
C TYR A 202 -2.79 14.62 18.93
N ASN A 203 -3.48 14.78 17.80
CA ASN A 203 -4.17 13.68 17.12
C ASN A 203 -3.24 12.81 16.25
N PHE A 204 -1.98 13.20 16.05
CA PHE A 204 -0.99 12.35 15.38
C PHE A 204 -0.55 11.22 16.32
N PRO A 205 -0.76 9.94 15.96
CA PRO A 205 -0.60 8.83 16.90
C PRO A 205 0.85 8.48 17.23
N ASP A 206 1.74 8.52 16.24
CA ASP A 206 3.16 8.18 16.42
C ASP A 206 4.06 9.17 15.68
N LEU A 207 4.84 9.92 16.48
CA LEU A 207 5.79 10.91 15.96
C LEU A 207 7.15 10.31 15.61
N ASN A 208 7.42 9.04 15.96
CA ASN A 208 8.68 8.35 15.66
C ASN A 208 8.66 7.71 14.26
N GLU A 209 7.48 7.49 13.67
CA GLU A 209 7.38 7.02 12.31
C GLU A 209 7.97 8.06 11.35
N ASN A 210 8.81 7.60 10.42
CA ASN A 210 9.38 8.46 9.39
C ASN A 210 8.35 8.71 8.27
N ARG A 211 7.36 9.56 8.58
CA ARG A 211 6.29 10.00 7.68
C ARG A 211 6.30 11.52 7.62
N SER A 212 5.95 12.08 6.48
CA SER A 212 5.70 13.51 6.35
C SER A 212 4.36 13.84 6.99
N ARG A 213 4.30 14.86 7.84
CA ARG A 213 3.09 15.27 8.55
C ARG A 213 2.63 16.63 8.11
N ILE A 214 1.35 16.72 7.77
CA ILE A 214 0.76 17.92 7.19
C ILE A 214 -0.56 18.20 7.89
N ILE A 215 -0.81 19.48 8.17
CA ILE A 215 -2.13 19.98 8.53
C ILE A 215 -2.60 20.93 7.44
N ILE A 216 -3.75 20.64 6.84
CA ILE A 216 -4.52 21.57 6.03
C ILE A 216 -5.45 22.29 7.01
N PHE A 217 -5.21 23.57 7.22
CA PHE A 217 -5.84 24.37 8.27
C PHE A 217 -6.80 25.39 7.66
N SER A 218 -8.11 25.11 7.73
CA SER A 218 -9.16 25.96 7.17
C SER A 218 -9.73 26.86 8.23
N THR A 219 -9.55 28.18 8.12
CA THR A 219 -10.06 29.19 9.07
C THR A 219 -9.92 30.61 8.50
N ASP A 220 -10.76 31.56 8.94
CA ASP A 220 -10.59 32.99 8.72
C ASP A 220 -9.76 33.70 9.78
N ASN A 221 -9.35 32.94 10.81
CA ASN A 221 -8.61 33.44 11.97
C ASN A 221 -9.34 34.52 12.78
N GLU A 222 -10.67 34.61 12.68
CA GLU A 222 -11.50 35.50 13.51
C GLU A 222 -11.85 34.83 14.83
N MET A 223 -11.00 35.03 15.84
CA MET A 223 -11.17 34.45 17.15
C MET A 223 -12.15 35.30 18.02
N SER A 224 -13.09 34.62 18.68
CA SER A 224 -14.07 35.25 19.57
C SER A 224 -14.16 34.54 20.91
N GLY A 225 -13.03 34.37 21.61
CA GLY A 225 -12.95 33.69 22.90
C GLY A 225 -11.56 33.77 23.48
N GLU A 226 -11.38 33.16 24.66
CA GLU A 226 -10.08 33.07 25.32
C GLU A 226 -9.44 31.70 25.08
N PRO A 227 -8.39 31.61 24.26
CA PRO A 227 -7.68 30.37 24.03
C PRO A 227 -6.80 30.00 25.22
N ILE A 228 -6.47 28.71 25.35
CA ILE A 228 -5.51 28.19 26.32
C ILE A 228 -4.08 28.55 25.92
N ILE A 229 -3.80 28.53 24.61
CA ILE A 229 -2.50 28.89 24.04
C ILE A 229 -2.68 29.92 22.92
N THR A 230 -1.64 30.68 22.64
CA THR A 230 -1.63 31.61 21.50
C THR A 230 -1.43 30.89 20.18
N LEU A 231 -1.81 31.53 19.07
CA LEU A 231 -1.60 30.96 17.72
C LEU A 231 -0.11 30.75 17.43
N SER A 232 0.76 31.63 17.95
CA SER A 232 2.21 31.49 17.82
C SER A 232 2.76 30.27 18.58
N GLU A 233 2.23 30.00 19.78
CA GLU A 233 2.61 28.80 20.55
C GLU A 233 2.12 27.53 19.85
N ALA A 234 0.92 27.54 19.27
CA ALA A 234 0.41 26.42 18.47
C ALA A 234 1.29 26.17 17.23
N ALA A 235 1.74 27.24 16.55
CA ALA A 235 2.67 27.12 15.41
C ALA A 235 4.02 26.53 15.82
N ASN A 236 4.58 26.97 16.96
CA ASN A 236 5.82 26.43 17.49
C ASN A 236 5.67 24.95 17.87
N LEU A 237 4.54 24.55 18.45
CA LEU A 237 4.24 23.15 18.74
C LEU A 237 4.22 22.30 17.45
N CYS A 238 3.61 22.80 16.38
CA CYS A 238 3.65 22.14 15.06
C CYS A 238 5.10 21.97 14.58
N LYS A 239 5.92 23.01 14.67
CA LYS A 239 7.32 22.99 14.26
C LYS A 239 8.14 21.98 15.07
N GLU A 240 8.00 21.95 16.39
CA GLU A 240 8.68 20.99 17.27
C GLU A 240 8.35 19.53 16.92
N LYS A 241 7.13 19.28 16.47
CA LYS A 241 6.66 17.95 16.07
C LYS A 241 6.91 17.65 14.57
N ASN A 242 7.62 18.52 13.85
CA ASN A 242 7.88 18.41 12.42
C ASN A 242 6.59 18.27 11.59
N ILE A 243 5.60 19.09 11.90
CA ILE A 243 4.32 19.16 11.21
C ILE A 243 4.28 20.45 10.39
N THR A 244 4.10 20.34 9.09
CA THR A 244 3.93 21.48 8.19
C THR A 244 2.46 21.88 8.13
N VAL A 245 2.17 23.15 8.34
CA VAL A 245 0.80 23.68 8.30
C VAL A 245 0.58 24.49 7.04
N TYR A 246 -0.51 24.20 6.34
CA TYR A 246 -0.97 24.93 5.18
C TYR A 246 -2.31 25.61 5.50
N PRO A 247 -2.28 26.88 5.98
CA PRO A 247 -3.51 27.61 6.23
C PRO A 247 -4.23 27.95 4.91
N ILE A 248 -5.56 27.79 4.91
CA ILE A 248 -6.44 28.19 3.82
C ILE A 248 -7.50 29.10 4.41
N ALA A 249 -7.57 30.34 3.92
CA ALA A 249 -8.51 31.35 4.38
C ALA A 249 -9.47 31.78 3.26
N PRO A 250 -10.70 32.24 3.61
CA PRO A 250 -11.59 32.83 2.62
C PRO A 250 -11.00 34.15 2.07
N SER A 251 -11.45 34.55 0.89
CA SER A 251 -10.99 35.81 0.28
C SER A 251 -11.38 37.07 1.08
N SER A 252 -12.37 36.94 1.94
CA SER A 252 -12.88 38.00 2.85
C SER A 252 -12.03 38.19 4.11
N VAL A 253 -11.02 37.36 4.35
CA VAL A 253 -10.17 37.41 5.55
C VAL A 253 -9.55 38.79 5.77
N ARG A 254 -9.58 39.29 7.01
CA ARG A 254 -8.95 40.58 7.36
C ARG A 254 -7.43 40.48 7.24
N LYS A 255 -6.78 41.59 6.88
CA LYS A 255 -5.31 41.62 6.69
C LYS A 255 -4.55 41.21 7.96
N THR A 256 -5.01 41.63 9.13
CA THR A 256 -4.41 41.29 10.43
C THR A 256 -4.48 39.80 10.69
N ASP A 257 -5.60 39.17 10.38
CA ASP A 257 -5.82 37.74 10.61
C ASP A 257 -5.04 36.88 9.61
N LEU A 258 -4.93 37.35 8.37
CA LEU A 258 -4.09 36.74 7.34
C LEU A 258 -2.60 36.79 7.73
N GLU A 259 -2.12 37.89 8.38
CA GLU A 259 -0.74 37.96 8.87
C GLU A 259 -0.47 36.93 9.95
N GLY A 260 -1.42 36.67 10.85
CA GLY A 260 -1.32 35.58 11.82
C GLY A 260 -1.17 34.20 11.15
N LEU A 261 -1.97 33.92 10.12
CA LEU A 261 -1.88 32.69 9.34
C LEU A 261 -0.57 32.57 8.55
N LYS A 262 -0.05 33.67 8.02
CA LYS A 262 1.28 33.71 7.37
C LYS A 262 2.38 33.32 8.34
N ASN A 263 2.33 33.85 9.56
CA ASN A 263 3.30 33.49 10.59
C ASN A 263 3.25 31.98 10.92
N VAL A 264 2.05 31.39 11.01
CA VAL A 264 1.90 29.93 11.21
C VAL A 264 2.57 29.15 10.07
N ALA A 265 2.32 29.55 8.83
CA ALA A 265 2.90 28.91 7.66
C ALA A 265 4.44 29.03 7.64
N GLU A 266 4.98 30.24 7.86
CA GLU A 266 6.42 30.51 7.87
C GLU A 266 7.15 29.70 8.96
N VAL A 267 6.61 29.68 10.16
CA VAL A 267 7.20 28.95 11.30
C VAL A 267 7.25 27.46 11.04
N THR A 268 6.25 26.91 10.37
CA THR A 268 6.11 25.46 10.14
C THR A 268 6.67 25.00 8.78
N GLY A 269 7.13 25.92 7.92
CA GLY A 269 7.64 25.63 6.58
C GLY A 269 6.56 25.37 5.54
N GLY A 270 5.33 25.81 5.82
CA GLY A 270 4.19 25.74 4.89
C GLY A 270 4.01 27.03 4.08
N GLU A 271 2.82 27.17 3.54
CA GLU A 271 2.41 28.35 2.77
C GLU A 271 0.93 28.64 3.02
N VAL A 272 0.57 29.92 3.14
CA VAL A 272 -0.82 30.35 3.29
C VAL A 272 -1.48 30.52 1.93
N TYR A 273 -2.72 30.10 1.82
CA TYR A 273 -3.56 30.26 0.63
C TYR A 273 -4.83 31.03 0.96
N THR A 274 -5.30 31.80 0.00
CA THR A 274 -6.60 32.46 0.08
C THR A 274 -7.48 31.96 -1.05
N GLU A 275 -8.70 31.53 -0.73
CA GLU A 275 -9.65 31.08 -1.73
C GLU A 275 -10.37 32.28 -2.37
N THR A 276 -10.32 32.36 -3.69
CA THR A 276 -11.08 33.35 -4.47
C THR A 276 -12.20 32.72 -5.28
N THR A 277 -12.08 31.44 -5.62
CA THR A 277 -13.09 30.66 -6.36
C THR A 277 -12.89 29.16 -6.12
N SER A 278 -13.92 28.35 -6.39
CA SER A 278 -13.84 26.86 -6.24
C SER A 278 -12.69 26.22 -7.03
N ASN A 279 -12.34 26.77 -8.19
CA ASN A 279 -11.20 26.29 -8.98
C ASN A 279 -9.84 26.53 -8.28
N THR A 280 -9.76 27.56 -7.43
CA THR A 280 -8.57 27.89 -6.66
C THR A 280 -8.30 26.82 -5.60
N THR A 281 -9.35 26.30 -4.93
CA THR A 281 -9.20 25.23 -3.92
C THR A 281 -8.56 23.98 -4.52
N THR A 282 -8.98 23.59 -5.72
CA THR A 282 -8.37 22.44 -6.44
C THR A 282 -6.88 22.67 -6.70
N SER A 283 -6.50 23.88 -7.12
CA SER A 283 -5.11 24.24 -7.37
C SER A 283 -4.30 24.27 -6.07
N ILE A 284 -4.89 24.76 -4.97
CA ILE A 284 -4.27 24.78 -3.64
C ILE A 284 -3.96 23.37 -3.16
N VAL A 285 -4.95 22.48 -3.15
CA VAL A 285 -4.76 21.09 -2.71
C VAL A 285 -3.72 20.36 -3.60
N LYS A 286 -3.73 20.63 -4.91
CA LYS A 286 -2.72 20.09 -5.81
C LYS A 286 -1.32 20.58 -5.46
N ASN A 287 -1.13 21.88 -5.22
CA ASN A 287 0.15 22.47 -4.83
C ASN A 287 0.66 21.90 -3.50
N ILE A 288 -0.21 21.78 -2.50
CA ILE A 288 0.12 21.15 -1.21
C ILE A 288 0.59 19.72 -1.44
N ASN A 289 -0.12 18.94 -2.25
CA ASN A 289 0.25 17.57 -2.57
C ASN A 289 1.61 17.48 -3.28
N GLU A 290 1.91 18.39 -4.20
CA GLU A 290 3.20 18.41 -4.91
C GLU A 290 4.36 18.78 -4.00
N LYS A 291 4.21 19.78 -3.13
CA LYS A 291 5.23 20.20 -2.17
C LYS A 291 5.49 19.12 -1.09
N ALA A 292 4.45 18.47 -0.63
CA ALA A 292 4.54 17.42 0.39
C ALA A 292 5.09 16.08 -0.14
N LYS A 293 5.24 15.90 -1.45
CA LYS A 293 5.84 14.70 -2.07
C LYS A 293 7.34 14.54 -1.81
N SER A 294 8.01 15.52 -1.21
CA SER A 294 9.47 15.53 -1.06
C SER A 294 10.05 14.45 -0.12
N VAL A 295 9.22 13.76 0.65
CA VAL A 295 9.68 12.65 1.51
C VAL A 295 9.17 11.32 0.94
N THR A 296 9.75 10.92 -0.18
CA THR A 296 9.42 9.64 -0.81
C THR A 296 10.32 8.54 -0.27
N LYS A 297 9.74 7.53 0.37
CA LYS A 297 10.46 6.26 0.60
C LYS A 297 10.27 5.36 -0.61
N THR A 298 11.33 5.11 -1.35
CA THR A 298 11.36 4.01 -2.30
C THR A 298 11.49 2.71 -1.51
N SER A 299 10.40 2.01 -1.29
CA SER A 299 10.46 0.67 -0.74
C SER A 299 10.74 -0.30 -1.86
N VAL A 300 11.92 -0.91 -1.82
CA VAL A 300 12.30 -1.98 -2.76
C VAL A 300 11.65 -3.27 -2.27
N LYS A 301 10.54 -3.66 -2.87
CA LYS A 301 9.90 -4.95 -2.60
C LYS A 301 10.47 -5.98 -3.55
N LYS A 302 11.13 -7.00 -3.00
CA LYS A 302 11.60 -8.16 -3.76
C LYS A 302 10.52 -9.23 -3.73
N ASP A 303 9.71 -9.29 -4.76
CA ASP A 303 8.74 -10.36 -4.92
C ASP A 303 9.38 -11.54 -5.65
N LYS A 304 9.21 -12.75 -5.12
CA LYS A 304 9.64 -13.99 -5.77
C LYS A 304 8.53 -14.47 -6.69
N VAL A 305 8.80 -14.43 -7.99
CA VAL A 305 7.86 -14.87 -9.04
C VAL A 305 8.29 -16.24 -9.54
N ASP A 306 7.36 -17.20 -9.59
CA ASP A 306 7.61 -18.53 -10.11
C ASP A 306 7.92 -18.48 -11.62
N VAL A 307 8.96 -19.21 -12.05
CA VAL A 307 9.36 -19.32 -13.46
C VAL A 307 9.47 -20.80 -13.87
N PRO A 308 8.33 -21.51 -13.92
CA PRO A 308 8.33 -22.94 -14.24
C PRO A 308 8.47 -23.22 -15.74
N PHE A 309 8.32 -22.24 -16.62
CA PHE A 309 8.14 -22.43 -18.07
C PHE A 309 9.27 -23.19 -18.72
N ILE A 310 10.53 -22.80 -18.49
CA ILE A 310 11.70 -23.44 -19.11
C ILE A 310 11.86 -24.90 -18.66
N PRO A 311 11.94 -25.23 -17.34
CA PRO A 311 12.05 -26.62 -16.92
C PRO A 311 10.83 -27.46 -17.30
N PHE A 312 9.64 -26.90 -17.33
CA PHE A 312 8.43 -27.57 -17.75
C PHE A 312 8.46 -27.98 -19.25
N THR A 313 8.85 -27.06 -20.13
CA THR A 313 8.93 -27.35 -21.57
C THR A 313 9.96 -28.44 -21.86
N ILE A 314 11.13 -28.42 -21.18
CA ILE A 314 12.16 -29.45 -21.35
C ILE A 314 11.65 -30.81 -20.85
N LEU A 315 10.93 -30.85 -19.73
CA LEU A 315 10.33 -32.07 -19.19
C LEU A 315 9.30 -32.66 -20.17
N VAL A 316 8.39 -31.86 -20.70
CA VAL A 316 7.39 -32.31 -21.65
C VAL A 316 8.05 -32.85 -22.93
N CYS A 317 9.02 -32.15 -23.49
CA CYS A 317 9.76 -32.62 -24.68
C CYS A 317 10.50 -33.95 -24.41
N SER A 318 11.14 -34.08 -23.24
CA SER A 318 11.86 -35.33 -22.90
C SER A 318 10.90 -36.52 -22.75
N ILE A 319 9.71 -36.33 -22.15
CA ILE A 319 8.69 -37.38 -22.03
C ILE A 319 8.13 -37.76 -23.40
N LEU A 320 7.84 -36.79 -24.30
CA LEU A 320 7.37 -37.06 -25.64
C LEU A 320 8.37 -37.91 -26.46
N ILE A 321 9.68 -37.56 -26.32
CA ILE A 321 10.73 -38.34 -26.97
C ILE A 321 10.78 -39.77 -26.42
N LEU A 322 10.66 -39.96 -25.10
CA LEU A 322 10.58 -41.27 -24.47
C LEU A 322 9.44 -42.10 -25.03
N VAL A 323 8.23 -41.55 -25.12
CA VAL A 323 7.05 -42.26 -25.68
C VAL A 323 7.28 -42.66 -27.12
N ILE A 324 7.90 -41.79 -27.93
CA ILE A 324 8.18 -42.09 -29.33
C ILE A 324 9.25 -43.19 -29.47
N LEU A 325 10.29 -43.14 -28.66
CA LEU A 325 11.37 -44.14 -28.67
C LEU A 325 10.93 -45.51 -28.14
N ASP A 326 10.09 -45.52 -27.10
CA ASP A 326 9.56 -46.75 -26.51
C ASP A 326 8.73 -47.52 -27.55
N ARG A 327 7.88 -46.85 -28.29
CA ARG A 327 7.13 -47.44 -29.42
C ARG A 327 8.08 -48.08 -30.49
N LYS A 328 9.24 -47.48 -30.76
CA LYS A 328 10.22 -48.03 -31.74
C LYS A 328 11.02 -49.17 -31.17
N VAL A 329 11.18 -49.27 -29.85
CA VAL A 329 11.89 -50.35 -29.19
C VAL A 329 11.00 -51.60 -29.01
N ILE A 330 9.69 -51.41 -28.76
CA ILE A 330 8.71 -52.49 -28.52
C ILE A 330 8.20 -53.12 -29.81
N VAL A 331 8.18 -52.41 -30.95
CA VAL A 331 7.57 -52.86 -32.24
C VAL A 331 8.51 -53.78 -33.01
N TRP A 332 9.61 -54.22 -32.45
CA TRP A 332 10.58 -55.15 -33.02
C TRP A 332 10.97 -56.18 -31.96
#